data_5a42984402340d073c030a404eb40bcc
#
_entry.id   5a42984402340d073c030a404eb40bcc
#
_cell.length_a   1.000
_cell.length_b   1.000
_cell.length_c   1.000
_cell.angle_alpha   90.00
_cell.angle_beta   90.00
_cell.angle_gamma   90.00
#
_symmetry.space_group_name_H-M   'P 1'
#
loop_
_entity.id
_entity.type
_entity.pdbx_description
1 polymer ?
#
loop_
_entity_poly.entity_id
_entity_poly.type
_entity_poly.pdbx_seq_one_letter_code
_entity_poly.pdbx_strand_id
1 'polypeptide(L)'
;MNKPNRTADVIVIGAGIAGVSVAYELAHRGMSVCIVEMETHPGYHTTGRSAATFVGCYGNEVIRAISAASRSFFDNPPPGFCDHPLLADRGALYVAGEAQLDDLDEFLTEPSNLGLLERIDPLAVLEMVPVLNAAAVAGAAYERGAQDIDVNAFLMGYLRGFRDAGGIIETGAEVRTLIRRAGAWAIDTSVGTMSAPIVVNAAGAWGDEVAYRAGTQPVGLVPKRRTALTIDPGEPFTDWPLTISLDETWYFRPEAGDLLISPADETPSAPCDSQPEELDIAACIDQIERVTRIRVGRLISKRAGLRTFVHDKSPVCGYADDVDGFFWLVGQGGYGIQTAPALADIAACLVIGEDIPKDVQVRGVTLESLSPARLSCDFL
;
A
#
# COMPACT_ATOMS: atom_id res chain seq x y z
N MET A 1 34.52 18.49 -1.38
CA MET A 1 34.23 18.06 -0.01
C MET A 1 34.13 16.55 -0.02
N ASN A 2 34.87 15.83 0.84
CA ASN A 2 34.70 14.39 0.97
C ASN A 2 33.28 14.12 1.46
N LYS A 3 32.49 13.40 0.69
CA LYS A 3 31.15 12.94 1.08
C LYS A 3 31.29 12.01 2.30
N PRO A 4 30.42 12.09 3.32
CA PRO A 4 30.52 11.24 4.50
C PRO A 4 30.39 9.77 4.08
N ASN A 5 31.32 8.94 4.56
CA ASN A 5 31.19 7.49 4.48
C ASN A 5 30.41 7.04 5.73
N ARG A 6 29.18 6.52 5.55
CA ARG A 6 28.35 6.01 6.65
C ARG A 6 28.34 4.50 6.67
N THR A 7 28.34 3.94 7.85
CA THR A 7 28.13 2.51 8.08
C THR A 7 26.90 2.29 8.95
N ALA A 8 26.14 1.26 8.66
CA ALA A 8 25.00 0.80 9.45
C ALA A 8 24.92 -0.73 9.40
N ASP A 9 24.11 -1.35 10.24
CA ASP A 9 23.82 -2.78 10.15
C ASP A 9 22.89 -3.04 8.97
N VAL A 10 21.94 -2.13 8.72
CA VAL A 10 20.98 -2.22 7.61
C VAL A 10 20.85 -0.86 6.91
N ILE A 11 20.87 -0.88 5.57
CA ILE A 11 20.45 0.25 4.76
C ILE A 11 19.12 -0.13 4.09
N VAL A 12 18.10 0.72 4.30
CA VAL A 12 16.78 0.58 3.68
C VAL A 12 16.68 1.55 2.50
N ILE A 13 16.37 1.05 1.31
CA ILE A 13 16.20 1.86 0.10
C ILE A 13 14.72 2.16 -0.09
N GLY A 14 14.36 3.44 0.01
CA GLY A 14 13.00 3.98 -0.08
C GLY A 14 12.41 4.34 1.29
N ALA A 15 11.83 5.54 1.39
CA ALA A 15 11.14 6.04 2.58
C ALA A 15 9.61 6.13 2.38
N GLY A 16 9.04 5.21 1.60
CA GLY A 16 7.61 4.92 1.62
C GLY A 16 7.22 4.16 2.88
N ILE A 17 5.93 3.85 3.05
CA ILE A 17 5.43 3.16 4.26
C ILE A 17 6.17 1.85 4.52
N ALA A 18 6.50 1.06 3.49
CA ALA A 18 7.23 -0.20 3.64
C ALA A 18 8.62 0.02 4.25
N GLY A 19 9.40 0.96 3.68
CA GLY A 19 10.75 1.22 4.16
C GLY A 19 10.80 1.85 5.55
N VAL A 20 9.89 2.79 5.82
CA VAL A 20 9.86 3.48 7.13
C VAL A 20 9.39 2.53 8.23
N SER A 21 8.39 1.68 7.98
CA SER A 21 7.89 0.74 8.99
C SER A 21 8.91 -0.36 9.32
N VAL A 22 9.57 -0.96 8.31
CA VAL A 22 10.62 -1.96 8.60
C VAL A 22 11.83 -1.35 9.28
N ALA A 23 12.23 -0.12 8.91
CA ALA A 23 13.32 0.58 9.57
C ALA A 23 13.01 0.88 11.05
N TYR A 24 11.76 1.28 11.34
CA TYR A 24 11.26 1.43 12.70
C TYR A 24 11.40 0.14 13.49
N GLU A 25 10.89 -0.97 12.95
CA GLU A 25 10.94 -2.28 13.61
C GLU A 25 12.38 -2.75 13.87
N LEU A 26 13.28 -2.60 12.90
CA LEU A 26 14.69 -2.96 13.04
C LEU A 26 15.42 -2.08 14.08
N ALA A 27 15.17 -0.78 14.08
CA ALA A 27 15.78 0.14 15.05
C ALA A 27 15.32 -0.17 16.48
N HIS A 28 14.03 -0.50 16.69
CA HIS A 28 13.51 -0.93 18.00
C HIS A 28 14.05 -2.29 18.47
N ARG A 29 14.57 -3.11 17.55
CA ARG A 29 15.30 -4.35 17.85
C ARG A 29 16.82 -4.11 18.05
N GLY A 30 17.25 -2.86 18.11
CA GLY A 30 18.63 -2.47 18.45
C GLY A 30 19.59 -2.46 17.27
N MET A 31 19.11 -2.56 16.02
CA MET A 31 19.98 -2.42 14.85
C MET A 31 20.23 -0.95 14.52
N SER A 32 21.42 -0.64 14.06
CA SER A 32 21.71 0.66 13.44
C SER A 32 21.16 0.65 12.00
N VAL A 33 20.23 1.57 11.72
CA VAL A 33 19.51 1.60 10.42
C VAL A 33 19.63 2.97 9.78
N CYS A 34 19.92 2.99 8.47
CA CYS A 34 19.88 4.19 7.65
C CYS A 34 18.92 4.00 6.48
N ILE A 35 17.93 4.89 6.36
CA ILE A 35 17.06 4.97 5.18
C ILE A 35 17.70 5.90 4.15
N VAL A 36 17.70 5.49 2.88
CA VAL A 36 18.05 6.32 1.73
C VAL A 36 16.81 6.53 0.88
N GLU A 37 16.47 7.80 0.60
CA GLU A 37 15.30 8.20 -0.16
C GLU A 37 15.72 9.12 -1.31
N MET A 38 15.30 8.81 -2.53
CA MET A 38 15.64 9.63 -3.70
C MET A 38 14.98 10.99 -3.70
N GLU A 39 13.77 11.07 -3.14
CA GLU A 39 13.00 12.30 -3.07
C GLU A 39 13.44 13.21 -1.89
N THR A 40 12.94 14.44 -1.89
CA THR A 40 13.28 15.43 -0.86
C THR A 40 12.60 15.17 0.49
N HIS A 41 11.55 14.33 0.50
CA HIS A 41 10.82 13.96 1.72
C HIS A 41 10.24 12.55 1.63
N PRO A 42 10.10 11.86 2.78
CA PRO A 42 9.48 10.55 2.85
C PRO A 42 8.03 10.53 2.36
N GLY A 43 7.60 9.40 1.80
CA GLY A 43 6.22 9.19 1.39
C GLY A 43 5.79 9.93 0.12
N TYR A 44 6.70 10.50 -0.64
CA TYR A 44 6.40 11.37 -1.80
C TYR A 44 5.50 10.72 -2.86
N HIS A 45 5.74 9.45 -3.18
CA HIS A 45 5.02 8.73 -4.23
C HIS A 45 3.75 8.05 -3.68
N THR A 46 3.60 6.74 -3.87
CA THR A 46 2.38 5.97 -3.61
C THR A 46 1.81 6.17 -2.20
N THR A 47 2.68 6.23 -1.18
CA THR A 47 2.27 6.41 0.23
C THR A 47 1.52 7.73 0.43
N GLY A 48 2.10 8.85 0.03
CA GLY A 48 1.49 10.18 0.23
C GLY A 48 0.31 10.48 -0.71
N ARG A 49 0.07 9.61 -1.72
CA ARG A 49 -1.04 9.73 -2.66
C ARG A 49 -2.16 8.74 -2.37
N SER A 50 -2.01 7.95 -1.31
CA SER A 50 -2.97 6.92 -0.94
C SER A 50 -4.26 7.51 -0.38
N ALA A 51 -5.39 6.96 -0.81
CA ALA A 51 -6.70 7.15 -0.19
C ALA A 51 -7.01 5.88 0.61
N ALA A 52 -6.27 5.65 1.70
CA ALA A 52 -6.29 4.38 2.40
C ALA A 52 -7.54 4.21 3.25
N THR A 53 -8.18 3.07 3.05
CA THR A 53 -9.22 2.54 3.92
C THR A 53 -8.79 1.15 4.39
N PHE A 54 -8.94 0.84 5.64
CA PHE A 54 -8.77 -0.50 6.18
C PHE A 54 -10.00 -1.32 5.80
N VAL A 55 -9.83 -2.31 4.95
CA VAL A 55 -10.91 -3.16 4.41
C VAL A 55 -10.52 -4.63 4.60
N GLY A 56 -11.33 -5.38 5.34
CA GLY A 56 -11.01 -6.77 5.71
C GLY A 56 -11.16 -7.76 4.56
N CYS A 57 -12.12 -7.52 3.65
CA CYS A 57 -12.36 -8.40 2.50
C CYS A 57 -11.47 -8.10 1.29
N TYR A 58 -10.52 -7.13 1.38
CA TYR A 58 -9.74 -6.67 0.24
C TYR A 58 -8.45 -7.47 0.03
N GLY A 59 -8.21 -7.88 -1.21
CA GLY A 59 -7.03 -8.64 -1.63
C GLY A 59 -7.18 -10.15 -1.50
N ASN A 60 -6.09 -10.88 -1.81
CA ASN A 60 -6.04 -12.33 -1.69
C ASN A 60 -5.88 -12.79 -0.23
N GLU A 61 -5.90 -14.09 0.03
CA GLU A 61 -5.81 -14.67 1.38
C GLU A 61 -4.57 -14.21 2.16
N VAL A 62 -3.41 -14.12 1.51
CA VAL A 62 -2.16 -13.64 2.13
C VAL A 62 -2.30 -12.19 2.59
N ILE A 63 -2.84 -11.32 1.72
CA ILE A 63 -3.10 -9.91 2.04
C ILE A 63 -4.08 -9.78 3.20
N ARG A 64 -5.20 -10.52 3.17
CA ARG A 64 -6.21 -10.52 4.23
C ARG A 64 -5.65 -10.98 5.57
N ALA A 65 -4.82 -12.03 5.57
CA ALA A 65 -4.17 -12.54 6.76
C ALA A 65 -3.20 -11.51 7.37
N ILE A 66 -2.36 -10.86 6.56
CA ILE A 66 -1.44 -9.81 7.01
C ILE A 66 -2.21 -8.56 7.48
N SER A 67 -3.28 -8.18 6.79
CA SER A 67 -4.16 -7.08 7.20
C SER A 67 -4.80 -7.36 8.56
N ALA A 68 -5.34 -8.55 8.76
CA ALA A 68 -5.93 -8.96 10.03
C ALA A 68 -4.91 -9.00 11.19
N ALA A 69 -3.65 -9.39 10.92
CA ALA A 69 -2.58 -9.31 11.89
C ALA A 69 -2.18 -7.85 12.20
N SER A 70 -2.25 -6.98 11.22
CA SER A 70 -1.96 -5.54 11.37
C SER A 70 -3.00 -4.78 12.21
N ARG A 71 -4.21 -5.31 12.34
CA ARG A 71 -5.34 -4.63 12.98
C ARG A 71 -5.05 -4.16 14.41
N SER A 72 -4.40 -4.98 15.20
CA SER A 72 -4.09 -4.66 16.60
C SER A 72 -3.21 -3.43 16.74
N PHE A 73 -2.30 -3.18 15.79
CA PHE A 73 -1.47 -1.99 15.77
C PHE A 73 -2.28 -0.73 15.51
N PHE A 74 -3.22 -0.78 14.58
CA PHE A 74 -4.09 0.36 14.26
C PHE A 74 -5.03 0.69 15.42
N ASP A 75 -5.57 -0.33 16.10
CA ASP A 75 -6.47 -0.14 17.23
C ASP A 75 -5.73 0.38 18.47
N ASN A 76 -4.49 -0.06 18.69
CA ASN A 76 -3.68 0.24 19.86
C ASN A 76 -2.22 0.53 19.45
N PRO A 77 -1.95 1.65 18.80
CA PRO A 77 -0.58 2.02 18.43
C PRO A 77 0.28 2.23 19.69
N PRO A 78 1.59 2.04 19.60
CA PRO A 78 2.49 2.26 20.73
C PRO A 78 2.34 3.67 21.36
N PRO A 79 2.53 3.83 22.67
CA PRO A 79 2.45 5.13 23.32
C PRO A 79 3.33 6.18 22.64
N GLY A 80 2.75 7.34 22.33
CA GLY A 80 3.42 8.44 21.64
C GLY A 80 3.55 8.27 20.12
N PHE A 81 2.99 7.20 19.54
CA PHE A 81 3.00 6.99 18.09
C PHE A 81 2.13 8.00 17.33
N CYS A 82 0.98 8.36 17.87
CA CYS A 82 0.08 9.38 17.33
C CYS A 82 -0.72 10.05 18.47
N ASP A 83 -1.27 11.24 18.19
CA ASP A 83 -2.02 12.04 19.17
C ASP A 83 -3.54 11.83 19.07
N HIS A 84 -4.00 11.08 18.07
CA HIS A 84 -5.40 10.75 17.81
C HIS A 84 -5.51 9.34 17.18
N PRO A 85 -6.70 8.72 17.17
CA PRO A 85 -6.90 7.42 16.55
C PRO A 85 -6.46 7.41 15.08
N LEU A 86 -5.78 6.35 14.67
CA LEU A 86 -5.35 6.15 13.27
C LEU A 86 -6.52 5.75 12.36
N LEU A 87 -7.58 5.21 12.93
CA LEU A 87 -8.76 4.71 12.22
C LEU A 87 -9.98 5.58 12.55
N ALA A 88 -10.80 5.82 11.53
CA ALA A 88 -12.11 6.45 11.66
C ALA A 88 -13.16 5.62 10.91
N ASP A 89 -14.34 5.45 11.51
CA ASP A 89 -15.41 4.65 10.91
C ASP A 89 -15.81 5.19 9.53
N ARG A 90 -15.97 4.28 8.56
CA ARG A 90 -16.34 4.62 7.19
C ARG A 90 -17.39 3.64 6.64
N GLY A 91 -17.14 2.35 6.75
CA GLY A 91 -17.84 1.32 6.00
C GLY A 91 -17.39 1.25 4.54
N ALA A 92 -17.57 0.09 3.90
CA ALA A 92 -17.34 -0.10 2.47
C ALA A 92 -18.57 -0.76 1.83
N LEU A 93 -19.11 -0.14 0.79
CA LEU A 93 -20.32 -0.56 0.09
C LEU A 93 -19.95 -0.99 -1.33
N TYR A 94 -20.11 -2.28 -1.63
CA TYR A 94 -19.86 -2.88 -2.94
C TYR A 94 -21.18 -2.97 -3.71
N VAL A 95 -21.36 -2.08 -4.67
CA VAL A 95 -22.61 -1.92 -5.42
C VAL A 95 -22.61 -2.83 -6.63
N ALA A 96 -23.67 -3.61 -6.80
CA ALA A 96 -23.91 -4.49 -7.95
C ALA A 96 -25.09 -4.00 -8.80
N GLY A 97 -24.91 -3.99 -10.12
CA GLY A 97 -25.98 -3.85 -11.08
C GLY A 97 -26.68 -5.18 -11.32
N GLU A 98 -27.78 -5.17 -12.10
CA GLU A 98 -28.61 -6.36 -12.38
C GLU A 98 -27.79 -7.54 -12.95
N ALA A 99 -26.83 -7.27 -13.83
CA ALA A 99 -25.99 -8.31 -14.43
C ALA A 99 -24.95 -8.92 -13.49
N GLN A 100 -24.76 -8.35 -12.29
CA GLN A 100 -23.73 -8.74 -11.31
C GLN A 100 -24.32 -9.40 -10.06
N LEU A 101 -25.60 -9.79 -10.06
CA LEU A 101 -26.24 -10.39 -8.88
C LEU A 101 -25.66 -11.75 -8.52
N ASP A 102 -25.32 -12.57 -9.52
CA ASP A 102 -24.67 -13.86 -9.30
C ASP A 102 -23.26 -13.67 -8.71
N ASP A 103 -22.49 -12.70 -9.22
CA ASP A 103 -21.16 -12.34 -8.69
C ASP A 103 -21.26 -11.80 -7.25
N LEU A 104 -22.33 -11.04 -6.95
CA LEU A 104 -22.60 -10.55 -5.58
C LEU A 104 -22.90 -11.70 -4.61
N ASP A 105 -23.65 -12.71 -5.07
CA ASP A 105 -23.93 -13.89 -4.26
C ASP A 105 -22.66 -14.70 -3.99
N GLU A 106 -21.80 -14.86 -4.99
CA GLU A 106 -20.49 -15.50 -4.84
C GLU A 106 -19.61 -14.71 -3.86
N PHE A 107 -19.50 -13.39 -4.03
CA PHE A 107 -18.71 -12.52 -3.15
C PHE A 107 -19.16 -12.59 -1.69
N LEU A 108 -20.47 -12.61 -1.43
CA LEU A 108 -21.03 -12.70 -0.09
C LEU A 108 -20.82 -14.06 0.58
N THR A 109 -20.78 -15.14 -0.23
CA THR A 109 -20.66 -16.53 0.26
C THR A 109 -19.24 -17.05 0.24
N GLU A 110 -18.28 -16.31 -0.28
CA GLU A 110 -16.86 -16.66 -0.20
C GLU A 110 -16.45 -16.88 1.26
N PRO A 111 -15.83 -18.02 1.59
CA PRO A 111 -15.52 -18.38 3.00
C PRO A 111 -14.72 -17.32 3.77
N SER A 112 -13.83 -16.62 3.08
CA SER A 112 -13.01 -15.55 3.65
C SER A 112 -13.78 -14.25 3.93
N ASN A 113 -14.97 -14.09 3.37
CA ASN A 113 -15.87 -12.94 3.56
C ASN A 113 -16.95 -13.17 4.62
N LEU A 114 -17.10 -14.43 5.07
CA LEU A 114 -18.13 -14.76 6.05
C LEU A 114 -17.94 -14.00 7.36
N GLY A 115 -19.00 -13.30 7.78
CA GLY A 115 -18.99 -12.47 8.98
C GLY A 115 -18.37 -11.07 8.80
N LEU A 116 -17.80 -10.77 7.63
CA LEU A 116 -17.31 -9.43 7.29
C LEU A 116 -18.37 -8.65 6.51
N LEU A 117 -19.08 -9.30 5.60
CA LEU A 117 -20.02 -8.68 4.67
C LEU A 117 -21.48 -9.00 5.04
N GLU A 118 -22.34 -8.02 4.86
CA GLU A 118 -23.78 -8.16 4.91
C GLU A 118 -24.41 -7.73 3.59
N ARG A 119 -25.46 -8.45 3.14
CA ARG A 119 -26.24 -8.04 1.96
C ARG A 119 -27.11 -6.83 2.31
N ILE A 120 -27.10 -5.84 1.43
CA ILE A 120 -27.95 -4.64 1.54
C ILE A 120 -28.91 -4.60 0.35
N ASP A 121 -30.19 -4.36 0.60
CA ASP A 121 -31.18 -4.20 -0.46
C ASP A 121 -31.04 -2.83 -1.18
N PRO A 122 -31.53 -2.72 -2.43
CA PRO A 122 -31.36 -1.51 -3.23
C PRO A 122 -31.93 -0.23 -2.60
N LEU A 123 -33.02 -0.32 -1.83
CA LEU A 123 -33.63 0.87 -1.20
C LEU A 123 -32.71 1.39 -0.08
N ALA A 124 -32.21 0.49 0.76
CA ALA A 124 -31.26 0.86 1.82
C ALA A 124 -29.93 1.41 1.26
N VAL A 125 -29.44 0.87 0.12
CA VAL A 125 -28.28 1.44 -0.60
C VAL A 125 -28.54 2.90 -0.99
N LEU A 126 -29.71 3.20 -1.54
CA LEU A 126 -30.08 4.55 -1.96
C LEU A 126 -30.35 5.51 -0.76
N GLU A 127 -30.73 4.97 0.40
CA GLU A 127 -30.77 5.75 1.66
C GLU A 127 -29.35 6.09 2.17
N MET A 128 -28.43 5.14 2.11
CA MET A 128 -27.03 5.34 2.53
C MET A 128 -26.27 6.30 1.59
N VAL A 129 -26.51 6.20 0.29
CA VAL A 129 -25.81 6.97 -0.76
C VAL A 129 -26.82 7.53 -1.76
N PRO A 130 -27.54 8.62 -1.41
CA PRO A 130 -28.69 9.11 -2.18
C PRO A 130 -28.38 9.56 -3.60
N VAL A 131 -27.09 9.83 -3.92
CA VAL A 131 -26.69 10.27 -5.27
C VAL A 131 -26.65 9.15 -6.29
N LEU A 132 -26.65 7.88 -5.88
CA LEU A 132 -26.62 6.75 -6.79
C LEU A 132 -27.91 6.75 -7.66
N ASN A 133 -27.75 6.43 -8.94
CA ASN A 133 -28.87 6.20 -9.83
C ASN A 133 -29.51 4.86 -9.49
N ALA A 134 -30.82 4.84 -9.23
CA ALA A 134 -31.53 3.61 -8.89
C ALA A 134 -31.35 2.49 -9.94
N ALA A 135 -31.23 2.85 -11.23
CA ALA A 135 -30.99 1.89 -12.30
C ALA A 135 -29.58 1.23 -12.25
N ALA A 136 -28.64 1.80 -11.50
CA ALA A 136 -27.31 1.23 -11.32
C ALA A 136 -27.19 0.30 -10.10
N VAL A 137 -28.27 0.16 -9.30
CA VAL A 137 -28.26 -0.54 -8.02
C VAL A 137 -29.30 -1.66 -8.04
N ALA A 138 -28.85 -2.91 -8.15
CA ALA A 138 -29.68 -4.09 -7.99
C ALA A 138 -29.48 -4.80 -6.64
N GLY A 139 -28.35 -4.53 -5.96
CA GLY A 139 -28.02 -5.02 -4.63
C GLY A 139 -26.64 -4.51 -4.22
N ALA A 140 -26.24 -4.81 -3.00
CA ALA A 140 -24.90 -4.50 -2.53
C ALA A 140 -24.43 -5.47 -1.43
N ALA A 141 -23.10 -5.56 -1.26
CA ALA A 141 -22.47 -6.08 -0.05
C ALA A 141 -21.90 -4.89 0.76
N TYR A 142 -22.03 -4.95 2.06
CA TYR A 142 -21.55 -3.90 2.96
C TYR A 142 -20.61 -4.45 4.03
N GLU A 143 -19.41 -3.91 4.10
CA GLU A 143 -18.46 -4.14 5.18
C GLU A 143 -18.54 -2.99 6.18
N ARG A 144 -19.29 -3.21 7.26
CA ARG A 144 -19.48 -2.22 8.33
C ARG A 144 -18.18 -1.86 9.04
N GLY A 145 -17.26 -2.84 9.16
CA GLY A 145 -15.98 -2.71 9.86
C GLY A 145 -14.89 -1.97 9.09
N ALA A 146 -15.13 -1.56 7.85
CA ALA A 146 -14.17 -0.79 7.08
C ALA A 146 -13.99 0.62 7.67
N GLN A 147 -12.74 1.09 7.74
CA GLN A 147 -12.37 2.35 8.40
C GLN A 147 -11.36 3.12 7.58
N ASP A 148 -11.47 4.44 7.55
CA ASP A 148 -10.46 5.32 6.96
C ASP A 148 -9.18 5.28 7.79
N ILE A 149 -8.03 5.27 7.12
CA ILE A 149 -6.71 5.34 7.78
C ILE A 149 -6.15 6.76 7.62
N ASP A 150 -5.74 7.38 8.73
CA ASP A 150 -4.92 8.60 8.65
C ASP A 150 -3.48 8.23 8.25
N VAL A 151 -3.25 8.22 6.93
CA VAL A 151 -1.94 7.85 6.34
C VAL A 151 -0.82 8.79 6.80
N ASN A 152 -1.13 10.08 6.97
CA ASN A 152 -0.12 11.04 7.38
C ASN A 152 0.30 10.82 8.84
N ALA A 153 -0.67 10.71 9.76
CA ALA A 153 -0.37 10.41 11.16
C ALA A 153 0.38 9.08 11.30
N PHE A 154 -0.02 8.07 10.51
CA PHE A 154 0.61 6.75 10.50
C PHE A 154 2.06 6.79 10.02
N LEU A 155 2.35 7.43 8.88
CA LEU A 155 3.71 7.60 8.37
C LEU A 155 4.57 8.42 9.32
N MET A 156 4.04 9.53 9.84
CA MET A 156 4.77 10.40 10.77
C MET A 156 5.04 9.74 12.12
N GLY A 157 4.15 8.86 12.59
CA GLY A 157 4.38 8.05 13.78
C GLY A 157 5.60 7.13 13.62
N TYR A 158 5.67 6.40 12.53
CA TYR A 158 6.83 5.56 12.21
C TYR A 158 8.12 6.39 12.08
N LEU A 159 8.08 7.50 11.34
CA LEU A 159 9.24 8.37 11.15
C LEU A 159 9.77 8.94 12.47
N ARG A 160 8.87 9.36 13.37
CA ARG A 160 9.22 9.85 14.69
C ARG A 160 9.87 8.75 15.52
N GLY A 161 9.20 7.62 15.72
CA GLY A 161 9.72 6.51 16.50
C GLY A 161 11.03 5.95 15.95
N PHE A 162 11.19 5.91 14.62
CA PHE A 162 12.46 5.53 13.99
C PHE A 162 13.60 6.47 14.36
N ARG A 163 13.38 7.81 14.33
CA ARG A 163 14.37 8.80 14.73
C ARG A 163 14.67 8.75 16.23
N ASP A 164 13.65 8.56 17.05
CA ASP A 164 13.80 8.45 18.51
C ASP A 164 14.62 7.21 18.90
N ALA A 165 14.53 6.13 18.11
CA ALA A 165 15.39 4.95 18.23
C ALA A 165 16.80 5.13 17.62
N GLY A 166 17.18 6.35 17.21
CA GLY A 166 18.51 6.65 16.65
C GLY A 166 18.65 6.40 15.14
N GLY A 167 17.57 6.11 14.45
CA GLY A 167 17.56 5.90 13.00
C GLY A 167 17.87 7.16 12.20
N ILE A 168 18.50 6.99 11.05
CA ILE A 168 18.94 8.08 10.16
C ILE A 168 18.21 8.00 8.84
N ILE A 169 17.76 9.15 8.32
CA ILE A 169 17.13 9.27 7.01
C ILE A 169 17.93 10.26 6.16
N GLU A 170 18.42 9.80 5.01
CA GLU A 170 19.06 10.65 3.99
C GLU A 170 18.08 10.81 2.82
N THR A 171 17.58 12.02 2.64
CA THR A 171 16.71 12.39 1.51
C THR A 171 17.51 13.03 0.37
N GLY A 172 16.95 13.07 -0.84
CA GLY A 172 17.67 13.47 -2.05
C GLY A 172 18.82 12.50 -2.37
N ALA A 173 18.78 11.29 -1.82
CA ALA A 173 19.84 10.28 -1.83
C ALA A 173 19.52 9.16 -2.82
N GLU A 174 19.49 9.49 -4.12
CA GLU A 174 19.29 8.48 -5.17
C GLU A 174 20.43 7.45 -5.17
N VAL A 175 20.09 6.17 -5.07
CA VAL A 175 21.03 5.05 -5.16
C VAL A 175 21.46 4.86 -6.62
N ARG A 176 22.77 4.96 -6.87
CA ARG A 176 23.36 4.85 -8.22
C ARG A 176 23.97 3.48 -8.46
N THR A 177 24.72 2.98 -7.50
CA THR A 177 25.33 1.65 -7.56
C THR A 177 25.26 0.94 -6.22
N LEU A 178 25.14 -0.40 -6.29
CA LEU A 178 25.25 -1.30 -5.16
C LEU A 178 26.26 -2.39 -5.53
N ILE A 179 27.34 -2.47 -4.75
CA ILE A 179 28.41 -3.45 -5.01
C ILE A 179 28.69 -4.20 -3.72
N ARG A 180 28.54 -5.53 -3.73
CA ARG A 180 28.89 -6.35 -2.58
C ARG A 180 30.37 -6.66 -2.58
N ARG A 181 31.05 -6.34 -1.48
CA ARG A 181 32.49 -6.60 -1.28
C ARG A 181 32.77 -6.96 0.16
N ALA A 182 33.55 -8.00 0.39
CA ALA A 182 34.02 -8.42 1.73
C ALA A 182 32.88 -8.55 2.76
N GLY A 183 31.72 -9.08 2.35
CA GLY A 183 30.58 -9.32 3.24
C GLY A 183 29.65 -8.11 3.49
N ALA A 184 29.93 -6.96 2.88
CA ALA A 184 29.11 -5.77 2.97
C ALA A 184 28.78 -5.16 1.60
N TRP A 185 27.68 -4.46 1.53
CA TRP A 185 27.28 -3.63 0.40
C TRP A 185 27.98 -2.29 0.47
N ALA A 186 28.61 -1.85 -0.60
CA ALA A 186 29.03 -0.48 -0.83
C ALA A 186 28.01 0.19 -1.74
N ILE A 187 27.33 1.22 -1.24
CA ILE A 187 26.22 1.90 -1.89
C ILE A 187 26.66 3.31 -2.21
N ASP A 188 26.75 3.64 -3.49
CA ASP A 188 26.98 5.02 -3.94
C ASP A 188 25.63 5.71 -4.17
N THR A 189 25.47 6.87 -3.57
CA THR A 189 24.25 7.69 -3.72
C THR A 189 24.62 9.08 -4.24
N SER A 190 23.59 9.86 -4.62
CA SER A 190 23.77 11.25 -5.03
C SER A 190 24.41 12.13 -3.93
N VAL A 191 24.27 11.75 -2.65
CA VAL A 191 24.74 12.55 -1.48
C VAL A 191 25.99 11.99 -0.81
N GLY A 192 26.36 10.75 -1.08
CA GLY A 192 27.56 10.14 -0.46
C GLY A 192 27.58 8.63 -0.62
N THR A 193 28.61 7.98 -0.05
CA THR A 193 28.78 6.54 -0.05
C THR A 193 28.38 5.97 1.32
N MET A 194 27.72 4.82 1.32
CA MET A 194 27.27 4.13 2.53
C MET A 194 27.66 2.66 2.45
N SER A 195 27.73 1.99 3.60
CA SER A 195 28.02 0.57 3.67
C SER A 195 27.20 -0.13 4.75
N ALA A 196 26.68 -1.32 4.43
CA ALA A 196 25.99 -2.20 5.36
C ALA A 196 26.11 -3.67 4.95
N PRO A 197 26.11 -4.63 5.89
CA PRO A 197 26.01 -6.03 5.56
C PRO A 197 24.67 -6.40 4.90
N ILE A 198 23.60 -5.68 5.21
CA ILE A 198 22.24 -5.94 4.73
C ILE A 198 21.68 -4.69 4.05
N VAL A 199 21.04 -4.90 2.90
CA VAL A 199 20.23 -3.92 2.18
C VAL A 199 18.79 -4.42 2.11
N VAL A 200 17.84 -3.59 2.55
CA VAL A 200 16.41 -3.82 2.35
C VAL A 200 15.94 -2.97 1.18
N ASN A 201 15.52 -3.63 0.11
CA ASN A 201 14.92 -2.99 -1.05
C ASN A 201 13.42 -2.76 -0.80
N ALA A 202 13.06 -1.57 -0.38
CA ALA A 202 11.70 -1.09 -0.16
C ALA A 202 11.34 0.03 -1.15
N ALA A 203 11.93 0.00 -2.36
CA ALA A 203 11.85 1.07 -3.36
C ALA A 203 10.54 1.07 -4.18
N GLY A 204 9.50 0.33 -3.75
CA GLY A 204 8.19 0.33 -4.38
C GLY A 204 8.27 0.02 -5.88
N ALA A 205 7.81 0.94 -6.73
CA ALA A 205 7.83 0.77 -8.18
C ALA A 205 9.23 0.61 -8.76
N TRP A 206 10.26 1.15 -8.12
CA TRP A 206 11.66 1.06 -8.57
C TRP A 206 12.40 -0.18 -8.04
N GLY A 207 11.70 -1.12 -7.40
CA GLY A 207 12.33 -2.28 -6.76
C GLY A 207 13.17 -3.12 -7.71
N ASP A 208 12.69 -3.43 -8.93
CA ASP A 208 13.42 -4.19 -9.91
C ASP A 208 14.64 -3.42 -10.48
N GLU A 209 14.54 -2.07 -10.59
CA GLU A 209 15.69 -1.25 -10.99
C GLU A 209 16.80 -1.29 -9.94
N VAL A 210 16.44 -1.25 -8.65
CA VAL A 210 17.40 -1.41 -7.53
C VAL A 210 18.04 -2.79 -7.58
N ALA A 211 17.28 -3.84 -7.88
CA ALA A 211 17.80 -5.19 -8.04
C ALA A 211 18.82 -5.30 -9.19
N TYR A 212 18.52 -4.74 -10.34
CA TYR A 212 19.48 -4.67 -11.45
C TYR A 212 20.79 -3.96 -11.05
N ARG A 213 20.70 -2.86 -10.30
CA ARG A 213 21.89 -2.14 -9.79
C ARG A 213 22.68 -2.97 -8.78
N ALA A 214 22.02 -3.87 -8.06
CA ALA A 214 22.63 -4.80 -7.09
C ALA A 214 23.20 -6.08 -7.77
N GLY A 215 22.85 -6.33 -9.03
CA GLY A 215 23.25 -7.53 -9.74
C GLY A 215 22.46 -8.78 -9.33
N THR A 216 21.26 -8.63 -8.78
CA THR A 216 20.33 -9.72 -8.44
C THR A 216 19.17 -9.79 -9.45
N GLN A 217 18.52 -10.95 -9.51
CA GLN A 217 17.37 -11.15 -10.39
C GLN A 217 16.18 -10.30 -9.95
N PRO A 218 15.48 -9.64 -10.90
CA PRO A 218 14.22 -8.95 -10.61
C PRO A 218 13.11 -9.94 -10.24
N VAL A 219 12.10 -9.47 -9.53
CA VAL A 219 10.93 -10.28 -9.14
C VAL A 219 9.72 -10.06 -10.05
N GLY A 220 9.88 -9.29 -11.13
CA GLY A 220 8.82 -9.03 -12.11
C GLY A 220 7.76 -8.04 -11.62
N LEU A 221 8.19 -6.95 -11.04
CA LEU A 221 7.29 -5.88 -10.57
C LEU A 221 6.57 -5.22 -11.75
N VAL A 222 5.27 -5.10 -11.63
CA VAL A 222 4.41 -4.38 -12.57
C VAL A 222 3.74 -3.22 -11.83
N PRO A 223 4.32 -2.00 -11.93
CA PRO A 223 3.64 -0.81 -11.42
C PRO A 223 2.42 -0.51 -12.27
N LYS A 224 1.29 -0.23 -11.62
CA LYS A 224 0.01 0.11 -12.27
C LYS A 224 -0.46 1.46 -11.76
N ARG A 225 -0.80 2.36 -12.69
CA ARG A 225 -1.35 3.66 -12.35
C ARG A 225 -2.72 3.51 -11.71
N ARG A 226 -2.96 4.29 -10.66
CA ARG A 226 -4.25 4.47 -10.02
C ARG A 226 -4.54 5.95 -9.90
N THR A 227 -5.52 6.43 -10.64
CA THR A 227 -5.96 7.81 -10.70
C THR A 227 -6.98 8.11 -9.62
N ALA A 228 -6.86 9.26 -8.98
CA ALA A 228 -7.82 9.80 -8.03
C ALA A 228 -8.04 11.29 -8.29
N LEU A 229 -9.30 11.68 -8.33
CA LEU A 229 -9.75 13.05 -8.55
C LEU A 229 -10.56 13.49 -7.34
N THR A 230 -10.54 14.77 -6.99
CA THR A 230 -11.45 15.32 -5.97
C THR A 230 -12.38 16.34 -6.59
N ILE A 231 -13.65 16.30 -6.17
CA ILE A 231 -14.73 17.14 -6.64
C ILE A 231 -15.59 17.61 -5.48
N ASP A 232 -16.35 18.70 -5.69
CA ASP A 232 -17.48 19.05 -4.85
C ASP A 232 -18.74 18.39 -5.44
N PRO A 233 -19.40 17.44 -4.74
CA PRO A 233 -20.60 16.79 -5.26
C PRO A 233 -21.84 17.66 -5.23
N GLY A 234 -21.79 18.83 -4.59
CA GLY A 234 -22.94 19.75 -4.44
C GLY A 234 -24.03 19.32 -3.47
N GLU A 235 -23.81 18.22 -2.74
CA GLU A 235 -24.74 17.63 -1.76
C GLU A 235 -23.99 17.22 -0.49
N PRO A 236 -24.64 17.06 0.68
CA PRO A 236 -24.01 16.48 1.88
C PRO A 236 -23.54 15.05 1.62
N PHE A 237 -22.30 14.74 1.96
CA PHE A 237 -21.66 13.45 1.60
C PHE A 237 -20.73 12.89 2.69
N THR A 238 -20.55 13.59 3.78
CA THR A 238 -19.55 13.25 4.83
C THR A 238 -19.75 11.86 5.41
N ASP A 239 -20.99 11.39 5.49
CA ASP A 239 -21.37 10.12 6.10
C ASP A 239 -21.48 8.97 5.09
N TRP A 240 -21.17 9.23 3.79
CA TRP A 240 -21.21 8.15 2.81
C TRP A 240 -20.07 7.16 3.05
N PRO A 241 -20.35 5.85 2.93
CA PRO A 241 -19.30 4.85 2.95
C PRO A 241 -18.37 4.99 1.74
N LEU A 242 -17.19 4.37 1.80
CA LEU A 242 -16.45 4.05 0.59
C LEU A 242 -17.36 3.23 -0.32
N THR A 243 -17.77 3.80 -1.44
CA THR A 243 -18.70 3.17 -2.38
C THR A 243 -17.94 2.71 -3.62
N ILE A 244 -17.99 1.43 -3.91
CA ILE A 244 -17.19 0.74 -4.93
C ILE A 244 -18.14 -0.04 -5.83
N SER A 245 -17.93 -0.10 -7.15
CA SER A 245 -18.57 -1.11 -7.98
C SER A 245 -18.09 -2.51 -7.62
N LEU A 246 -18.93 -3.50 -7.68
CA LEU A 246 -18.58 -4.89 -7.35
C LEU A 246 -17.40 -5.42 -8.20
N ASP A 247 -17.32 -4.99 -9.46
CA ASP A 247 -16.24 -5.31 -10.41
C ASP A 247 -15.01 -4.39 -10.29
N GLU A 248 -14.96 -3.54 -9.25
CA GLU A 248 -13.87 -2.59 -8.99
C GLU A 248 -13.51 -1.67 -10.18
N THR A 249 -14.50 -1.29 -11.00
CA THR A 249 -14.28 -0.39 -12.15
C THR A 249 -14.47 1.09 -11.81
N TRP A 250 -15.00 1.41 -10.65
CA TRP A 250 -15.07 2.77 -10.08
C TRP A 250 -15.25 2.73 -8.57
N TYR A 251 -14.84 3.80 -7.92
CA TYR A 251 -15.18 4.04 -6.51
C TYR A 251 -15.21 5.54 -6.21
N PHE A 252 -15.88 5.88 -5.13
CA PHE A 252 -15.82 7.21 -4.53
C PHE A 252 -15.93 7.13 -3.00
N ARG A 253 -15.43 8.15 -2.32
CA ARG A 253 -15.52 8.30 -0.87
C ARG A 253 -15.32 9.74 -0.44
N PRO A 254 -15.86 10.17 0.72
CA PRO A 254 -15.46 11.43 1.36
C PRO A 254 -13.96 11.45 1.67
N GLU A 255 -13.31 12.56 1.39
CA GLU A 255 -11.89 12.80 1.70
C GLU A 255 -11.62 14.27 1.95
N ALA A 256 -11.17 14.62 3.18
CA ALA A 256 -10.71 15.96 3.55
C ALA A 256 -11.70 17.12 3.21
N GLY A 257 -13.00 16.86 3.26
CA GLY A 257 -14.03 17.86 2.98
C GLY A 257 -14.52 17.89 1.53
N ASP A 258 -13.91 17.09 0.65
CA ASP A 258 -14.27 16.89 -0.75
C ASP A 258 -14.71 15.45 -1.02
N LEU A 259 -15.23 15.16 -2.20
CA LEU A 259 -15.50 13.79 -2.65
C LEU A 259 -14.36 13.33 -3.56
N LEU A 260 -13.64 12.29 -3.12
CA LEU A 260 -12.72 11.56 -3.98
C LEU A 260 -13.49 10.64 -4.90
N ILE A 261 -13.17 10.65 -6.19
CA ILE A 261 -13.67 9.74 -7.22
C ILE A 261 -12.49 9.10 -7.96
N SER A 262 -12.65 7.87 -8.45
CA SER A 262 -11.60 7.15 -9.18
C SER A 262 -12.20 6.21 -10.22
N PRO A 263 -11.57 6.09 -11.42
CA PRO A 263 -11.95 5.09 -12.43
C PRO A 263 -11.40 3.70 -12.09
N ALA A 264 -10.77 3.55 -10.92
CA ALA A 264 -10.11 2.33 -10.47
C ALA A 264 -9.12 1.73 -11.49
N ASP A 265 -8.48 2.58 -12.30
CA ASP A 265 -7.53 2.22 -13.36
C ASP A 265 -6.36 1.37 -12.83
N GLU A 266 -5.92 0.43 -13.65
CA GLU A 266 -4.75 -0.42 -13.43
C GLU A 266 -3.84 -0.46 -14.66
N THR A 267 -3.65 0.68 -15.30
CA THR A 267 -2.81 0.78 -16.50
C THR A 267 -1.34 0.56 -16.12
N PRO A 268 -0.65 -0.44 -16.69
CA PRO A 268 0.78 -0.63 -16.48
C PRO A 268 1.59 0.62 -16.85
N SER A 269 2.58 0.93 -16.05
CA SER A 269 3.45 2.11 -16.23
C SER A 269 4.87 1.77 -15.85
N ALA A 270 5.84 2.40 -16.48
CA ALA A 270 7.21 2.41 -15.93
C ALA A 270 7.24 3.17 -14.59
N PRO A 271 8.21 2.88 -13.71
CA PRO A 271 8.44 3.67 -12.51
C PRO A 271 8.63 5.15 -12.86
N CYS A 272 7.80 6.01 -12.28
CA CYS A 272 7.84 7.45 -12.58
C CYS A 272 7.09 8.25 -11.49
N ASP A 273 7.22 9.57 -11.53
CA ASP A 273 6.32 10.48 -10.82
C ASP A 273 4.96 10.50 -11.54
N SER A 274 4.11 9.53 -11.18
CA SER A 274 2.86 9.24 -11.88
C SER A 274 1.87 10.41 -11.81
N GLN A 275 1.31 10.75 -12.97
CA GLN A 275 0.26 11.76 -13.12
C GLN A 275 -0.98 11.14 -13.76
N PRO A 276 -2.20 11.65 -13.46
CA PRO A 276 -3.41 11.25 -14.15
C PRO A 276 -3.35 11.57 -15.65
N GLU A 277 -3.74 10.64 -16.50
CA GLU A 277 -3.89 10.89 -17.93
C GLU A 277 -5.27 11.43 -18.26
N GLU A 278 -5.38 12.23 -19.33
CA GLU A 278 -6.63 12.86 -19.74
C GLU A 278 -7.74 11.83 -20.05
N LEU A 279 -7.38 10.66 -20.59
CA LEU A 279 -8.33 9.58 -20.85
C LEU A 279 -8.87 8.97 -19.54
N ASP A 280 -8.04 8.77 -18.52
CA ASP A 280 -8.47 8.24 -17.23
C ASP A 280 -9.37 9.25 -16.51
N ILE A 281 -9.04 10.55 -16.61
CA ILE A 281 -9.87 11.64 -16.07
C ILE A 281 -11.24 11.63 -16.74
N ALA A 282 -11.30 11.59 -18.07
CA ALA A 282 -12.54 11.59 -18.83
C ALA A 282 -13.39 10.32 -18.53
N ALA A 283 -12.76 9.14 -18.48
CA ALA A 283 -13.42 7.89 -18.16
C ALA A 283 -14.01 7.92 -16.73
N CYS A 284 -13.26 8.45 -15.77
CA CYS A 284 -13.72 8.61 -14.39
C CYS A 284 -14.98 9.49 -14.32
N ILE A 285 -14.94 10.66 -14.97
CA ILE A 285 -16.07 11.60 -14.98
C ILE A 285 -17.31 10.94 -15.63
N ASP A 286 -17.15 10.37 -16.83
CA ASP A 286 -18.25 9.68 -17.54
C ASP A 286 -18.88 8.59 -16.69
N GLN A 287 -18.06 7.79 -16.02
CA GLN A 287 -18.52 6.68 -15.20
C GLN A 287 -19.28 7.16 -13.96
N ILE A 288 -18.74 8.13 -13.23
CA ILE A 288 -19.41 8.71 -12.05
C ILE A 288 -20.72 9.39 -12.44
N GLU A 289 -20.78 10.16 -13.52
CA GLU A 289 -22.00 10.79 -14.00
C GLU A 289 -23.06 9.77 -14.50
N ARG A 290 -22.62 8.58 -14.93
CA ARG A 290 -23.52 7.50 -15.36
C ARG A 290 -24.15 6.78 -14.17
N VAL A 291 -23.35 6.47 -13.13
CA VAL A 291 -23.81 5.69 -11.97
C VAL A 291 -24.43 6.55 -10.85
N THR A 292 -24.24 7.87 -10.92
CA THR A 292 -24.77 8.82 -9.94
C THR A 292 -25.53 9.97 -10.61
N ARG A 293 -26.18 10.81 -9.78
CA ARG A 293 -26.80 12.07 -10.22
C ARG A 293 -25.83 13.26 -10.17
N ILE A 294 -24.60 13.04 -9.70
CA ILE A 294 -23.57 14.06 -9.66
C ILE A 294 -23.25 14.53 -11.08
N ARG A 295 -23.02 15.84 -11.25
CA ARG A 295 -22.46 16.42 -12.46
C ARG A 295 -21.13 17.06 -12.12
N VAL A 296 -20.07 16.54 -12.71
CA VAL A 296 -18.70 16.98 -12.43
C VAL A 296 -18.42 18.27 -13.18
N GLY A 297 -18.53 19.41 -12.48
CA GLY A 297 -18.26 20.72 -13.05
C GLY A 297 -16.77 21.07 -13.05
N ARG A 298 -16.13 21.04 -11.90
CA ARG A 298 -14.74 21.40 -11.72
C ARG A 298 -14.01 20.37 -10.87
N LEU A 299 -12.81 19.98 -11.31
CA LEU A 299 -11.88 19.22 -10.48
C LEU A 299 -11.21 20.16 -9.47
N ILE A 300 -11.25 19.80 -8.19
CA ILE A 300 -10.55 20.49 -7.10
C ILE A 300 -9.09 20.09 -7.12
N SER A 301 -8.83 18.79 -7.19
CA SER A 301 -7.49 18.25 -7.35
C SER A 301 -7.47 16.98 -8.19
N LYS A 302 -6.28 16.59 -8.64
CA LYS A 302 -6.04 15.33 -9.32
C LYS A 302 -4.69 14.76 -8.93
N ARG A 303 -4.59 13.46 -8.72
CA ARG A 303 -3.35 12.75 -8.40
C ARG A 303 -3.37 11.35 -8.96
N ALA A 304 -2.18 10.77 -9.17
CA ALA A 304 -2.05 9.35 -9.46
C ALA A 304 -0.91 8.75 -8.66
N GLY A 305 -1.04 7.48 -8.27
CA GLY A 305 -0.01 6.69 -7.63
C GLY A 305 0.26 5.40 -8.40
N LEU A 306 1.38 4.76 -8.13
CA LEU A 306 1.72 3.47 -8.72
C LEU A 306 1.47 2.35 -7.71
N ARG A 307 0.45 1.53 -7.94
CA ARG A 307 0.23 0.27 -7.24
C ARG A 307 1.11 -0.79 -7.88
N THR A 308 2.10 -1.28 -7.19
CA THR A 308 3.10 -2.18 -7.76
C THR A 308 2.84 -3.60 -7.31
N PHE A 309 2.64 -4.49 -8.24
CA PHE A 309 2.32 -5.90 -8.01
C PHE A 309 3.39 -6.81 -8.61
N VAL A 310 3.50 -8.01 -8.07
CA VAL A 310 4.00 -9.18 -8.77
C VAL A 310 2.81 -9.98 -9.32
N HIS A 311 3.05 -11.02 -10.12
CA HIS A 311 1.98 -11.71 -10.86
C HIS A 311 0.90 -12.32 -9.95
N ASP A 312 1.25 -12.85 -8.77
CA ASP A 312 0.32 -13.48 -7.82
C ASP A 312 -0.33 -12.47 -6.85
N LYS A 313 -0.01 -11.19 -6.99
CA LYS A 313 -0.51 -10.07 -6.18
C LYS A 313 -0.21 -10.18 -4.68
N SER A 314 0.66 -11.09 -4.23
CA SER A 314 1.14 -11.17 -2.86
C SER A 314 2.43 -10.37 -2.68
N PRO A 315 2.69 -9.75 -1.52
CA PRO A 315 3.92 -9.00 -1.31
C PRO A 315 5.15 -9.91 -1.34
N VAL A 316 6.27 -9.36 -1.73
CA VAL A 316 7.58 -10.04 -1.69
C VAL A 316 8.32 -9.56 -0.45
N CYS A 317 8.61 -10.49 0.46
CA CYS A 317 9.30 -10.23 1.71
C CYS A 317 10.25 -11.38 2.02
N GLY A 318 11.55 -11.17 1.82
CA GLY A 318 12.57 -12.22 2.02
C GLY A 318 13.88 -11.88 1.35
N TYR A 319 14.91 -12.66 1.69
CA TYR A 319 16.22 -12.55 1.06
C TYR A 319 16.20 -13.04 -0.39
N ALA A 320 16.98 -12.38 -1.25
CA ALA A 320 17.29 -12.89 -2.58
C ALA A 320 18.11 -14.18 -2.48
N ASP A 321 17.85 -15.13 -3.38
CA ASP A 321 18.53 -16.44 -3.37
C ASP A 321 19.92 -16.40 -4.06
N ASP A 322 20.15 -15.42 -4.93
CA ASP A 322 21.31 -15.31 -5.82
C ASP A 322 22.39 -14.35 -5.30
N VAL A 323 22.09 -13.54 -4.29
CA VAL A 323 23.05 -12.61 -3.68
C VAL A 323 22.81 -12.43 -2.19
N ASP A 324 23.87 -12.58 -1.39
CA ASP A 324 23.78 -12.46 0.07
C ASP A 324 23.46 -11.04 0.53
N GLY A 325 22.63 -10.92 1.56
CA GLY A 325 22.36 -9.68 2.27
C GLY A 325 21.52 -8.67 1.47
N PHE A 326 20.85 -9.09 0.40
CA PHE A 326 19.85 -8.32 -0.30
C PHE A 326 18.46 -8.83 0.09
N PHE A 327 17.66 -7.98 0.71
CA PHE A 327 16.33 -8.32 1.21
C PHE A 327 15.25 -7.55 0.45
N TRP A 328 14.23 -8.24 -0.03
CA TRP A 328 13.09 -7.69 -0.73
C TRP A 328 11.96 -7.31 0.23
N LEU A 329 11.39 -6.12 0.05
CA LEU A 329 10.16 -5.68 0.71
C LEU A 329 9.34 -4.82 -0.26
N VAL A 330 8.75 -5.47 -1.25
CA VAL A 330 8.08 -4.82 -2.40
C VAL A 330 6.78 -5.54 -2.77
N GLY A 331 6.07 -5.05 -3.77
CA GLY A 331 4.90 -5.74 -4.32
C GLY A 331 3.63 -5.61 -3.47
N GLN A 332 3.53 -4.64 -2.57
CA GLN A 332 2.36 -4.43 -1.70
C GLN A 332 1.11 -3.93 -2.43
N GLY A 333 1.21 -3.63 -3.72
CA GLY A 333 0.08 -3.24 -4.57
C GLY A 333 -0.74 -2.07 -4.02
N GLY A 334 -2.04 -2.28 -3.86
CA GLY A 334 -2.98 -1.33 -3.25
C GLY A 334 -3.14 -1.49 -1.74
N TYR A 335 -2.44 -2.44 -1.11
CA TYR A 335 -2.68 -2.89 0.28
C TYR A 335 -1.60 -2.43 1.27
N GLY A 336 -0.56 -1.74 0.78
CA GLY A 336 0.67 -1.46 1.54
C GLY A 336 0.46 -0.69 2.84
N ILE A 337 -0.55 0.19 2.92
CA ILE A 337 -0.83 0.95 4.15
C ILE A 337 -1.42 0.02 5.22
N GLN A 338 -2.50 -0.72 4.90
CA GLN A 338 -3.18 -1.57 5.89
C GLN A 338 -2.36 -2.80 6.32
N THR A 339 -1.42 -3.25 5.48
CA THR A 339 -0.55 -4.40 5.79
C THR A 339 0.77 -4.01 6.46
N ALA A 340 1.13 -2.72 6.48
CA ALA A 340 2.45 -2.26 6.89
C ALA A 340 2.88 -2.74 8.29
N PRO A 341 2.06 -2.71 9.34
CA PRO A 341 2.49 -3.15 10.67
C PRO A 341 2.98 -4.59 10.70
N ALA A 342 2.13 -5.53 10.32
CA ALA A 342 2.50 -6.95 10.36
C ALA A 342 3.57 -7.31 9.34
N LEU A 343 3.54 -6.71 8.14
CA LEU A 343 4.56 -6.97 7.11
C LEU A 343 5.94 -6.42 7.52
N ALA A 344 5.99 -5.30 8.23
CA ALA A 344 7.24 -4.76 8.78
C ALA A 344 7.80 -5.63 9.90
N ASP A 345 6.96 -6.15 10.77
CA ASP A 345 7.34 -7.09 11.83
C ASP A 345 7.89 -8.40 11.23
N ILE A 346 7.18 -8.98 10.25
CA ILE A 346 7.67 -10.14 9.47
C ILE A 346 9.05 -9.84 8.86
N ALA A 347 9.18 -8.72 8.16
CA ALA A 347 10.43 -8.35 7.51
C ALA A 347 11.58 -8.18 8.50
N ALA A 348 11.31 -7.53 9.64
CA ALA A 348 12.31 -7.34 10.68
C ALA A 348 12.76 -8.67 11.31
N CYS A 349 11.83 -9.59 11.62
CA CYS A 349 12.16 -10.92 12.09
C CYS A 349 13.08 -11.65 11.09
N LEU A 350 12.71 -11.68 9.81
CA LEU A 350 13.49 -12.35 8.78
C LEU A 350 14.87 -11.72 8.58
N VAL A 351 14.99 -10.39 8.65
CA VAL A 351 16.26 -9.66 8.53
C VAL A 351 17.23 -10.05 9.64
N ILE A 352 16.74 -10.24 10.87
CA ILE A 352 17.59 -10.63 12.03
C ILE A 352 17.73 -12.16 12.18
N GLY A 353 17.14 -12.94 11.27
CA GLY A 353 17.25 -14.41 11.27
C GLY A 353 16.30 -15.11 12.24
N GLU A 354 15.20 -14.47 12.59
CA GLU A 354 14.12 -15.06 13.40
C GLU A 354 12.99 -15.58 12.51
N ASP A 355 12.15 -16.46 13.06
CA ASP A 355 10.94 -16.92 12.42
C ASP A 355 9.90 -15.79 12.33
N ILE A 356 8.99 -15.88 11.34
CA ILE A 356 7.87 -14.93 11.23
C ILE A 356 6.98 -15.01 12.48
N PRO A 357 6.30 -13.91 12.87
CA PRO A 357 5.47 -13.87 14.08
C PRO A 357 4.38 -14.94 14.10
N LYS A 358 4.16 -15.55 15.27
CA LYS A 358 3.23 -16.68 15.43
C LYS A 358 1.78 -16.34 15.09
N ASP A 359 1.34 -15.14 15.40
CA ASP A 359 0.00 -14.65 15.10
C ASP A 359 -0.26 -14.55 13.60
N VAL A 360 0.80 -14.30 12.81
CA VAL A 360 0.75 -14.30 11.35
C VAL A 360 0.76 -15.73 10.80
N GLN A 361 1.57 -16.62 11.38
CA GLN A 361 1.63 -18.03 11.00
C GLN A 361 0.27 -18.74 11.20
N VAL A 362 -0.39 -18.52 12.34
CA VAL A 362 -1.71 -19.14 12.62
C VAL A 362 -2.82 -18.64 11.69
N ARG A 363 -2.59 -17.52 10.99
CA ARG A 363 -3.48 -16.99 9.95
C ARG A 363 -3.17 -17.55 8.56
N GLY A 364 -2.21 -18.47 8.44
CA GLY A 364 -1.88 -19.16 7.19
C GLY A 364 -0.79 -18.50 6.34
N VAL A 365 -0.15 -17.42 6.81
CA VAL A 365 1.00 -16.84 6.11
C VAL A 365 2.23 -17.70 6.35
N THR A 366 2.91 -18.09 5.29
CA THR A 366 4.14 -18.90 5.33
C THR A 366 5.31 -18.14 4.68
N LEU A 367 6.53 -18.60 4.96
CA LEU A 367 7.72 -18.06 4.30
C LEU A 367 7.63 -18.21 2.79
N GLU A 368 7.14 -19.36 2.31
CA GLU A 368 6.99 -19.63 0.89
C GLU A 368 6.03 -18.65 0.21
N SER A 369 4.94 -18.25 0.89
CA SER A 369 3.95 -17.31 0.35
C SER A 369 4.50 -15.88 0.18
N LEU A 370 5.64 -15.56 0.81
CA LEU A 370 6.28 -14.24 0.78
C LEU A 370 7.64 -14.24 0.08
N SER A 371 8.29 -15.41 -0.01
CA SER A 371 9.65 -15.54 -0.57
C SER A 371 9.73 -15.08 -2.01
N PRO A 372 10.80 -14.33 -2.42
CA PRO A 372 11.07 -14.05 -3.82
C PRO A 372 11.25 -15.32 -4.67
N ALA A 373 11.72 -16.42 -4.08
CA ALA A 373 11.93 -17.72 -4.76
C ALA A 373 10.68 -18.26 -5.46
N ARG A 374 9.47 -17.96 -4.91
CA ARG A 374 8.20 -18.40 -5.51
C ARG A 374 7.97 -17.81 -6.92
N LEU A 375 8.65 -16.72 -7.25
CA LEU A 375 8.51 -16.01 -8.52
C LEU A 375 9.55 -16.42 -9.58
N SER A 376 10.51 -17.26 -9.21
CA SER A 376 11.63 -17.63 -10.08
C SER A 376 11.27 -18.61 -11.20
N CYS A 377 10.07 -19.20 -11.18
CA CYS A 377 9.66 -20.24 -12.13
C CYS A 377 8.94 -19.72 -13.39
N ASP A 378 8.56 -18.45 -13.46
CA ASP A 378 7.65 -17.93 -14.50
C ASP A 378 8.34 -17.14 -15.62
N PHE A 379 9.67 -17.09 -15.66
CA PHE A 379 10.44 -16.37 -16.70
C PHE A 379 11.08 -17.30 -17.74
N LEU A 380 10.63 -18.56 -17.87
CA LEU A 380 11.09 -19.50 -18.92
C LEU A 380 10.07 -19.72 -20.01
#